data_b568a449b13dfaaadef0257c160c232c
#
_entry.id   b568a449b13dfaaadef0257c160c232c
#
_cell.length_a   1.000
_cell.length_b   1.000
_cell.length_c   1.000
_cell.angle_alpha   90.00
_cell.angle_beta   90.00
_cell.angle_gamma   90.00
#
_symmetry.space_group_name_H-M   'P 1'
#
loop_
_entity.id
_entity.type
_entity.pdbx_description
1 polymer ?
#
loop_
_entity_poly.entity_id
_entity_poly.type
_entity_poly.pdbx_seq_one_letter_code
_entity_poly.pdbx_strand_id
1 'polypeptide(L)'
;MDLHFEITGNGRPVVLIHGGGTDLRQWTFLASLLSKDYKVIAFDGRGAGKSPSPIKHVNYVDEVLALMNYLELNQATIIGHSMGGQIATDFALNYPERVSKLVLIAPSLTGFPYSKEFEQYHERILESAPNIDKMLELALHSPTYQVIIDSPHKDLIVQMLRHHFGRMLKWPADFCMKWPQPPAMERLEELNTETLFFIGKKDLADNFRVADCFRKVPNIGFIEIEDADHMMPLTHSEILYQEFTAFMED
;
A
#
# COMPACT_ATOMS: atom_id res chain seq x y z
N MET A 1 21.48 -1.36 3.40
CA MET A 1 20.07 -1.58 2.96
C MET A 1 20.11 -2.65 1.89
N ASP A 2 19.30 -3.69 2.05
CA ASP A 2 19.20 -4.80 1.09
C ASP A 2 17.89 -4.82 0.30
N LEU A 3 16.95 -3.89 0.62
CA LEU A 3 15.73 -3.74 -0.15
C LEU A 3 16.03 -3.12 -1.53
N HIS A 4 15.30 -3.59 -2.52
CA HIS A 4 15.31 -2.98 -3.85
C HIS A 4 14.45 -1.72 -3.86
N PHE A 5 14.99 -0.62 -4.36
CA PHE A 5 14.28 0.65 -4.52
C PHE A 5 14.72 1.37 -5.79
N GLU A 6 13.87 2.27 -6.27
CA GLU A 6 14.11 3.15 -7.40
C GLU A 6 13.86 4.60 -6.97
N ILE A 7 14.72 5.51 -7.45
CA ILE A 7 14.59 6.95 -7.18
C ILE A 7 14.46 7.66 -8.51
N THR A 8 13.44 8.49 -8.63
CA THR A 8 13.18 9.30 -9.84
C THR A 8 12.83 10.73 -9.45
N GLY A 9 13.11 11.70 -10.33
CA GLY A 9 12.84 13.11 -10.07
C GLY A 9 13.75 13.73 -9.00
N ASN A 10 13.45 14.98 -8.65
CA ASN A 10 14.19 15.78 -7.67
C ASN A 10 13.20 16.64 -6.87
N GLY A 11 13.64 17.23 -5.75
CA GLY A 11 12.81 18.09 -4.91
C GLY A 11 12.43 17.45 -3.58
N ARG A 12 11.24 17.79 -3.05
CA ARG A 12 10.75 17.25 -1.79
C ARG A 12 10.55 15.73 -1.88
N PRO A 13 11.02 14.93 -0.88
CA PRO A 13 10.95 13.49 -0.95
C PRO A 13 9.53 12.96 -0.75
N VAL A 14 9.14 12.00 -1.59
CA VAL A 14 7.90 11.23 -1.53
C VAL A 14 8.26 9.76 -1.54
N VAL A 15 7.87 9.01 -0.51
CA VAL A 15 8.09 7.56 -0.38
C VAL A 15 6.80 6.83 -0.69
N LEU A 16 6.87 5.86 -1.61
CA LEU A 16 5.74 5.07 -2.09
C LEU A 16 5.80 3.65 -1.53
N ILE A 17 4.78 3.23 -0.77
CA ILE A 17 4.67 1.91 -0.13
C ILE A 17 3.55 1.12 -0.81
N HIS A 18 3.91 0.07 -1.55
CA HIS A 18 2.98 -0.73 -2.35
C HIS A 18 2.07 -1.63 -1.50
N GLY A 19 0.97 -2.10 -2.10
CA GLY A 19 0.02 -3.03 -1.50
C GLY A 19 0.52 -4.47 -1.40
N GLY A 20 -0.19 -5.29 -0.64
CA GLY A 20 0.02 -6.73 -0.59
C GLY A 20 -0.18 -7.37 -1.97
N GLY A 21 0.61 -8.38 -2.30
CA GLY A 21 0.53 -9.07 -3.59
C GLY A 21 1.14 -8.33 -4.78
N THR A 22 1.58 -7.07 -4.59
CA THR A 22 2.21 -6.24 -5.62
C THR A 22 3.67 -5.95 -5.29
N ASP A 23 4.29 -5.07 -6.05
CA ASP A 23 5.65 -4.56 -5.86
C ASP A 23 5.75 -3.11 -6.40
N LEU A 24 6.94 -2.52 -6.43
CA LEU A 24 7.13 -1.12 -6.83
C LEU A 24 6.57 -0.79 -8.23
N ARG A 25 6.38 -1.79 -9.11
CA ARG A 25 5.78 -1.59 -10.43
C ARG A 25 4.33 -1.10 -10.36
N GLN A 26 3.64 -1.29 -9.23
CA GLN A 26 2.33 -0.71 -8.97
C GLN A 26 2.33 0.81 -9.15
N TRP A 27 3.46 1.46 -8.90
CA TRP A 27 3.62 2.90 -8.94
C TRP A 27 4.05 3.47 -10.29
N THR A 28 4.23 2.62 -11.34
CA THR A 28 4.80 3.00 -12.63
C THR A 28 4.21 4.29 -13.18
N PHE A 29 2.90 4.45 -13.16
CA PHE A 29 2.23 5.62 -13.73
C PHE A 29 2.28 6.82 -12.76
N LEU A 30 1.91 6.62 -11.52
CA LEU A 30 1.89 7.69 -10.52
C LEU A 30 3.30 8.21 -10.23
N ALA A 31 4.31 7.33 -10.10
CA ALA A 31 5.70 7.76 -9.89
C ALA A 31 6.24 8.60 -11.05
N SER A 32 5.87 8.25 -12.29
CA SER A 32 6.24 9.05 -13.47
C SER A 32 5.64 10.46 -13.45
N LEU A 33 4.40 10.60 -12.97
CA LEU A 33 3.75 11.90 -12.82
C LEU A 33 4.39 12.73 -11.70
N LEU A 34 4.53 12.13 -10.52
CA LEU A 34 5.11 12.77 -9.34
C LEU A 34 6.56 13.20 -9.53
N SER A 35 7.36 12.43 -10.32
CA SER A 35 8.78 12.72 -10.54
C SER A 35 9.08 14.01 -11.30
N LYS A 36 8.04 14.67 -11.83
CA LYS A 36 8.18 15.99 -12.46
C LYS A 36 8.54 17.06 -11.42
N ASP A 37 8.02 16.94 -10.18
CA ASP A 37 8.09 17.98 -9.16
C ASP A 37 8.67 17.49 -7.83
N TYR A 38 8.77 16.15 -7.65
CA TYR A 38 9.19 15.52 -6.41
C TYR A 38 10.33 14.52 -6.60
N LYS A 39 11.12 14.30 -5.55
CA LYS A 39 12.05 13.16 -5.45
C LYS A 39 11.24 11.95 -5.01
N VAL A 40 10.89 11.08 -5.94
CA VAL A 40 10.04 9.90 -5.70
C VAL A 40 10.91 8.69 -5.38
N ILE A 41 10.65 8.03 -4.27
CA ILE A 41 11.30 6.80 -3.82
C ILE A 41 10.24 5.69 -3.78
N ALA A 42 10.27 4.77 -4.72
CA ALA A 42 9.46 3.55 -4.71
C ALA A 42 10.34 2.36 -4.35
N PHE A 43 9.87 1.46 -3.50
CA PHE A 43 10.65 0.30 -3.09
C PHE A 43 9.81 -0.96 -3.02
N ASP A 44 10.47 -2.10 -3.15
CA ASP A 44 9.89 -3.41 -2.91
C ASP A 44 10.04 -3.74 -1.42
N GLY A 45 8.95 -3.93 -0.70
CA GLY A 45 8.98 -4.45 0.66
C GLY A 45 9.61 -5.86 0.69
N ARG A 46 10.15 -6.26 1.83
CA ARG A 46 10.75 -7.60 1.98
C ARG A 46 9.74 -8.69 1.57
N GLY A 47 10.18 -9.60 0.73
CA GLY A 47 9.33 -10.63 0.13
C GLY A 47 8.67 -10.23 -1.18
N ALA A 48 8.60 -8.95 -1.53
CA ALA A 48 8.04 -8.46 -2.78
C ALA A 48 9.12 -8.21 -3.85
N GLY A 49 8.71 -8.13 -5.10
CA GLY A 49 9.52 -7.71 -6.25
C GLY A 49 10.91 -8.32 -6.29
N LYS A 50 11.93 -7.47 -6.30
CA LYS A 50 13.35 -7.85 -6.29
C LYS A 50 13.99 -7.83 -4.90
N SER A 51 13.26 -7.43 -3.85
CA SER A 51 13.76 -7.44 -2.47
C SER A 51 13.94 -8.86 -1.94
N PRO A 52 14.83 -9.09 -0.96
CA PRO A 52 15.05 -10.43 -0.39
C PRO A 52 13.77 -11.05 0.18
N SER A 53 13.71 -12.39 0.19
CA SER A 53 12.65 -13.11 0.89
C SER A 53 12.77 -12.93 2.41
N PRO A 54 11.65 -12.96 3.16
CA PRO A 54 11.70 -12.92 4.61
C PRO A 54 12.40 -14.16 5.17
N ILE A 55 13.08 -14.01 6.32
CA ILE A 55 13.76 -15.14 6.98
C ILE A 55 12.81 -15.79 8.00
N LYS A 56 12.26 -15.02 8.92
CA LYS A 56 11.35 -15.52 9.96
C LYS A 56 10.23 -14.52 10.26
N HIS A 57 10.57 -13.29 10.54
CA HIS A 57 9.58 -12.24 10.79
C HIS A 57 10.06 -10.93 10.16
N VAL A 58 9.11 -10.07 9.83
CA VAL A 58 9.35 -8.73 9.28
C VAL A 58 8.51 -7.73 10.06
N ASN A 59 9.12 -6.61 10.42
CA ASN A 59 8.44 -5.39 10.80
C ASN A 59 8.61 -4.40 9.64
N TYR A 60 7.60 -4.23 8.82
CA TYR A 60 7.67 -3.34 7.67
C TYR A 60 7.77 -1.87 8.04
N VAL A 61 7.29 -1.47 9.23
CA VAL A 61 7.44 -0.10 9.74
C VAL A 61 8.92 0.22 9.99
N ASP A 62 9.65 -0.73 10.59
CA ASP A 62 11.10 -0.58 10.81
C ASP A 62 11.88 -0.58 9.48
N GLU A 63 11.40 -1.30 8.45
CA GLU A 63 12.02 -1.29 7.12
C GLU A 63 11.87 0.08 6.43
N VAL A 64 10.70 0.74 6.55
CA VAL A 64 10.52 2.12 6.07
C VAL A 64 11.48 3.08 6.78
N LEU A 65 11.59 2.99 8.11
CA LEU A 65 12.53 3.80 8.87
C LEU A 65 13.98 3.57 8.42
N ALA A 66 14.37 2.30 8.25
CA ALA A 66 15.71 1.92 7.80
C ALA A 66 16.01 2.42 6.38
N LEU A 67 15.03 2.38 5.46
CA LEU A 67 15.16 2.92 4.11
C LEU A 67 15.35 4.45 4.15
N MET A 68 14.52 5.17 4.92
CA MET A 68 14.65 6.62 5.05
C MET A 68 15.99 7.02 5.65
N ASN A 69 16.47 6.29 6.68
CA ASN A 69 17.77 6.53 7.27
C ASN A 69 18.92 6.25 6.29
N TYR A 70 18.85 5.16 5.52
CA TYR A 70 19.83 4.83 4.50
C TYR A 70 19.94 5.89 3.40
N LEU A 71 18.81 6.51 3.04
CA LEU A 71 18.72 7.59 2.04
C LEU A 71 18.93 8.99 2.64
N GLU A 72 19.27 9.07 3.93
CA GLU A 72 19.49 10.33 4.67
C GLU A 72 18.28 11.28 4.60
N LEU A 73 17.05 10.71 4.56
CA LEU A 73 15.81 11.47 4.56
C LEU A 73 15.38 11.75 6.01
N ASN A 74 15.44 13.01 6.44
CA ASN A 74 14.95 13.39 7.77
C ASN A 74 13.42 13.28 7.83
N GLN A 75 12.72 13.72 6.78
CA GLN A 75 11.27 13.75 6.66
C GLN A 75 10.87 13.52 5.20
N ALA A 76 9.70 12.90 4.96
CA ALA A 76 9.14 12.71 3.63
C ALA A 76 7.61 12.75 3.66
N THR A 77 6.97 13.04 2.52
CA THR A 77 5.58 12.66 2.30
C THR A 77 5.52 11.15 2.07
N ILE A 78 4.62 10.47 2.77
CA ILE A 78 4.46 9.01 2.66
C ILE A 78 3.14 8.73 1.93
N ILE A 79 3.20 7.96 0.86
CA ILE A 79 2.02 7.46 0.13
C ILE A 79 1.97 5.94 0.29
N GLY A 80 0.89 5.43 0.84
CA GLY A 80 0.69 3.99 1.03
C GLY A 80 -0.61 3.49 0.42
N HIS A 81 -0.55 2.35 -0.28
CA HIS A 81 -1.72 1.68 -0.83
C HIS A 81 -2.02 0.38 -0.09
N SER A 82 -3.28 0.12 0.30
CA SER A 82 -3.71 -1.15 0.90
C SER A 82 -2.85 -1.51 2.13
N MET A 83 -2.15 -2.65 2.14
CA MET A 83 -1.16 -3.00 3.16
C MET A 83 -0.06 -1.93 3.30
N GLY A 84 0.36 -1.31 2.21
CA GLY A 84 1.29 -0.17 2.26
C GLY A 84 0.70 1.05 2.98
N GLY A 85 -0.61 1.25 2.88
CA GLY A 85 -1.34 2.27 3.65
C GLY A 85 -1.42 1.94 5.14
N GLN A 86 -1.58 0.67 5.49
CA GLN A 86 -1.46 0.19 6.88
C GLN A 86 -0.06 0.47 7.44
N ILE A 87 1.00 0.12 6.69
CA ILE A 87 2.39 0.40 7.06
C ILE A 87 2.61 1.91 7.24
N ALA A 88 2.11 2.73 6.30
CA ALA A 88 2.23 4.18 6.35
C ALA A 88 1.54 4.79 7.57
N THR A 89 0.35 4.28 7.93
CA THR A 89 -0.39 4.72 9.12
C THR A 89 0.36 4.38 10.41
N ASP A 90 0.80 3.12 10.55
CA ASP A 90 1.60 2.68 11.70
C ASP A 90 2.93 3.45 11.77
N PHE A 91 3.56 3.75 10.64
CA PHE A 91 4.79 4.55 10.57
C PHE A 91 4.54 5.98 11.06
N ALA A 92 3.50 6.64 10.57
CA ALA A 92 3.17 8.02 10.96
C ALA A 92 2.79 8.13 12.45
N LEU A 93 2.15 7.11 13.02
CA LEU A 93 1.83 7.06 14.45
C LEU A 93 3.06 6.84 15.35
N ASN A 94 4.08 6.13 14.86
CA ASN A 94 5.27 5.82 15.65
C ASN A 94 6.44 6.78 15.40
N TYR A 95 6.48 7.44 14.25
CA TYR A 95 7.53 8.38 13.83
C TYR A 95 6.92 9.65 13.19
N PRO A 96 6.04 10.39 13.91
CA PRO A 96 5.32 11.52 13.32
C PRO A 96 6.25 12.62 12.80
N GLU A 97 7.42 12.80 13.42
CA GLU A 97 8.43 13.77 12.99
C GLU A 97 9.09 13.42 11.64
N ARG A 98 8.93 12.17 11.19
CA ARG A 98 9.49 11.67 9.93
C ARG A 98 8.51 11.82 8.76
N VAL A 99 7.25 12.20 9.02
CA VAL A 99 6.19 12.30 8.01
C VAL A 99 5.73 13.74 7.86
N SER A 100 5.97 14.34 6.69
CA SER A 100 5.53 15.70 6.41
C SER A 100 4.04 15.79 6.09
N LYS A 101 3.56 14.88 5.25
CA LYS A 101 2.15 14.66 4.89
C LYS A 101 1.93 13.18 4.65
N LEU A 102 0.71 12.70 4.86
CA LEU A 102 0.35 11.28 4.68
C LEU A 102 -0.73 11.16 3.60
N VAL A 103 -0.53 10.23 2.66
CA VAL A 103 -1.52 9.91 1.63
C VAL A 103 -1.84 8.42 1.69
N LEU A 104 -3.09 8.11 1.92
CA LEU A 104 -3.61 6.76 2.09
C LEU A 104 -4.54 6.42 0.93
N ILE A 105 -4.20 5.38 0.19
CA ILE A 105 -5.00 4.90 -0.94
C ILE A 105 -5.61 3.56 -0.55
N ALA A 106 -6.90 3.54 -0.23
CA ALA A 106 -7.64 2.36 0.21
C ALA A 106 -6.84 1.51 1.24
N PRO A 107 -6.36 2.10 2.36
CA PRO A 107 -5.47 1.41 3.28
C PRO A 107 -6.16 0.25 3.99
N SER A 108 -5.40 -0.80 4.30
CA SER A 108 -5.73 -1.71 5.40
C SER A 108 -5.46 -1.01 6.75
N LEU A 109 -5.89 -1.62 7.86
CA LEU A 109 -5.72 -1.02 9.18
C LEU A 109 -5.36 -2.10 10.22
N THR A 110 -4.28 -1.88 10.95
CA THR A 110 -3.82 -2.78 12.02
C THR A 110 -4.86 -2.82 13.15
N GLY A 111 -5.27 -4.03 13.53
CA GLY A 111 -6.29 -4.26 14.57
C GLY A 111 -7.74 -4.20 14.06
N PHE A 112 -7.98 -3.94 12.78
CA PHE A 112 -9.34 -3.91 12.22
C PHE A 112 -9.92 -5.32 12.12
N PRO A 113 -11.18 -5.55 12.58
CA PRO A 113 -11.85 -6.84 12.46
C PRO A 113 -12.48 -6.98 11.06
N TYR A 114 -11.75 -7.60 10.16
CA TYR A 114 -12.24 -7.89 8.80
C TYR A 114 -13.45 -8.84 8.83
N SER A 115 -14.27 -8.79 7.80
CA SER A 115 -15.42 -9.70 7.66
C SER A 115 -14.98 -11.14 7.42
N LYS A 116 -15.86 -12.08 7.77
CA LYS A 116 -15.62 -13.50 7.46
C LYS A 116 -15.49 -13.76 5.96
N GLU A 117 -16.21 -13.00 5.13
CA GLU A 117 -16.15 -13.08 3.67
C GLU A 117 -14.74 -12.70 3.18
N PHE A 118 -14.15 -11.66 3.74
CA PHE A 118 -12.79 -11.23 3.44
C PHE A 118 -11.75 -12.28 3.86
N GLU A 119 -11.88 -12.80 5.08
CA GLU A 119 -10.99 -13.86 5.59
C GLU A 119 -11.08 -15.13 4.74
N GLN A 120 -12.29 -15.62 4.49
CA GLN A 120 -12.53 -16.82 3.67
C GLN A 120 -12.06 -16.66 2.22
N TYR A 121 -12.14 -15.44 1.67
CA TYR A 121 -11.61 -15.17 0.35
C TYR A 121 -10.08 -15.38 0.31
N HIS A 122 -9.35 -14.85 1.29
CA HIS A 122 -7.90 -15.04 1.38
C HIS A 122 -7.52 -16.50 1.68
N GLU A 123 -8.25 -17.17 2.57
CA GLU A 123 -8.06 -18.60 2.87
C GLU A 123 -8.17 -19.46 1.60
N ARG A 124 -9.22 -19.27 0.79
CA ARG A 124 -9.41 -20.02 -0.47
C ARG A 124 -8.27 -19.84 -1.46
N ILE A 125 -7.69 -18.64 -1.54
CA ILE A 125 -6.51 -18.42 -2.38
C ILE A 125 -5.33 -19.22 -1.84
N LEU A 126 -5.07 -19.17 -0.53
CA LEU A 126 -3.96 -19.89 0.11
C LEU A 126 -4.12 -21.42 0.04
N GLU A 127 -5.34 -21.94 0.23
CA GLU A 127 -5.66 -23.37 0.11
C GLU A 127 -5.44 -23.91 -1.31
N SER A 128 -5.43 -23.05 -2.32
CA SER A 128 -5.13 -23.43 -3.70
C SER A 128 -3.64 -23.64 -3.97
N ALA A 129 -2.77 -23.32 -2.99
CA ALA A 129 -1.33 -23.57 -3.12
C ALA A 129 -1.01 -25.07 -3.26
N PRO A 130 0.00 -25.45 -4.06
CA PRO A 130 0.93 -24.59 -4.78
C PRO A 130 0.48 -24.23 -6.22
N ASN A 131 -0.79 -24.35 -6.57
CA ASN A 131 -1.30 -24.08 -7.92
C ASN A 131 -1.44 -22.56 -8.16
N ILE A 132 -0.37 -21.93 -8.66
CA ILE A 132 -0.31 -20.47 -8.90
C ILE A 132 -1.41 -20.00 -9.88
N ASP A 133 -1.74 -20.79 -10.91
CA ASP A 133 -2.79 -20.40 -11.86
C ASP A 133 -4.16 -20.36 -11.19
N LYS A 134 -4.45 -21.32 -10.30
CA LYS A 134 -5.69 -21.31 -9.51
C LYS A 134 -5.72 -20.19 -8.49
N MET A 135 -4.61 -19.91 -7.82
CA MET A 135 -4.48 -18.75 -6.91
C MET A 135 -4.77 -17.43 -7.64
N LEU A 136 -4.22 -17.26 -8.86
CA LEU A 136 -4.46 -16.09 -9.70
C LEU A 136 -5.92 -15.99 -10.13
N GLU A 137 -6.50 -17.09 -10.61
CA GLU A 137 -7.91 -17.13 -10.99
C GLU A 137 -8.80 -16.65 -9.84
N LEU A 138 -8.62 -17.21 -8.65
CA LEU A 138 -9.38 -16.81 -7.47
C LEU A 138 -9.15 -15.35 -7.08
N ALA A 139 -7.91 -14.88 -7.09
CA ALA A 139 -7.57 -13.49 -6.75
C ALA A 139 -8.25 -12.51 -7.72
N LEU A 140 -8.15 -12.75 -9.02
CA LEU A 140 -8.69 -11.84 -10.04
C LEU A 140 -10.23 -11.82 -10.13
N HIS A 141 -10.92 -12.78 -9.54
CA HIS A 141 -12.39 -12.77 -9.43
C HIS A 141 -12.92 -11.89 -8.29
N SER A 142 -12.05 -11.33 -7.47
CA SER A 142 -12.46 -10.38 -6.41
C SER A 142 -12.91 -9.04 -6.98
N PRO A 143 -13.86 -8.37 -6.33
CA PRO A 143 -14.15 -6.95 -6.58
C PRO A 143 -12.93 -6.03 -6.51
N THR A 144 -11.89 -6.41 -5.78
CA THR A 144 -10.59 -5.72 -5.71
C THR A 144 -9.99 -5.41 -7.09
N TYR A 145 -10.25 -6.26 -8.09
CA TYR A 145 -9.62 -6.19 -9.41
C TYR A 145 -10.61 -5.98 -10.56
N GLN A 146 -11.88 -5.67 -10.29
CA GLN A 146 -12.93 -5.64 -11.31
C GLN A 146 -12.73 -4.56 -12.39
N VAL A 147 -12.08 -3.44 -12.07
CA VAL A 147 -11.79 -2.38 -13.03
C VAL A 147 -10.47 -2.65 -13.75
N ILE A 148 -9.44 -3.06 -13.00
CA ILE A 148 -8.11 -3.28 -13.58
C ILE A 148 -8.10 -4.43 -14.59
N ILE A 149 -8.92 -5.50 -14.42
CA ILE A 149 -8.97 -6.63 -15.35
C ILE A 149 -9.53 -6.27 -16.73
N ASP A 150 -10.34 -5.20 -16.80
CA ASP A 150 -10.90 -4.67 -18.06
C ASP A 150 -10.06 -3.50 -18.62
N SER A 151 -8.97 -3.13 -17.93
CA SER A 151 -8.08 -2.04 -18.33
C SER A 151 -6.89 -2.52 -19.18
N PRO A 152 -6.20 -1.60 -19.88
CA PRO A 152 -4.93 -1.91 -20.58
C PRO A 152 -3.81 -2.39 -19.64
N HIS A 153 -3.98 -2.25 -18.31
CA HIS A 153 -2.97 -2.57 -17.30
C HIS A 153 -3.16 -3.95 -16.67
N LYS A 154 -4.12 -4.74 -17.16
CA LYS A 154 -4.39 -6.11 -16.69
C LYS A 154 -3.15 -6.99 -16.63
N ASP A 155 -2.34 -6.99 -17.68
CA ASP A 155 -1.17 -7.85 -17.74
C ASP A 155 -0.14 -7.50 -16.67
N LEU A 156 -0.04 -6.24 -16.29
CA LEU A 156 0.89 -5.79 -15.25
C LEU A 156 0.48 -6.34 -13.88
N ILE A 157 -0.80 -6.24 -13.50
CA ILE A 157 -1.26 -6.80 -12.21
C ILE A 157 -1.15 -8.32 -12.19
N VAL A 158 -1.47 -9.01 -13.29
CA VAL A 158 -1.33 -10.46 -13.40
C VAL A 158 0.14 -10.89 -13.21
N GLN A 159 1.08 -10.16 -13.82
CA GLN A 159 2.52 -10.43 -13.65
C GLN A 159 2.98 -10.22 -12.20
N MET A 160 2.54 -9.15 -11.53
CA MET A 160 2.89 -8.88 -10.13
C MET A 160 2.33 -9.97 -9.20
N LEU A 161 1.05 -10.31 -9.32
CA LEU A 161 0.43 -11.36 -8.50
C LEU A 161 1.08 -12.74 -8.72
N ARG A 162 1.35 -13.11 -9.98
CA ARG A 162 2.04 -14.36 -10.31
C ARG A 162 3.43 -14.40 -9.68
N HIS A 163 4.17 -13.30 -9.78
CA HIS A 163 5.49 -13.18 -9.17
C HIS A 163 5.41 -13.31 -7.64
N HIS A 164 4.47 -12.60 -7.02
CA HIS A 164 4.25 -12.63 -5.59
C HIS A 164 3.91 -14.05 -5.09
N PHE A 165 2.94 -14.74 -5.69
CA PHE A 165 2.58 -16.10 -5.30
C PHE A 165 3.76 -17.08 -5.45
N GLY A 166 4.50 -16.98 -6.57
CA GLY A 166 5.69 -17.81 -6.77
C GLY A 166 6.80 -17.58 -5.75
N ARG A 167 6.89 -16.37 -5.18
CA ARG A 167 7.82 -16.05 -4.09
C ARG A 167 7.30 -16.50 -2.73
N MET A 168 6.02 -16.22 -2.45
CA MET A 168 5.36 -16.55 -1.19
C MET A 168 5.44 -18.05 -0.88
N LEU A 169 5.30 -18.92 -1.88
CA LEU A 169 5.45 -20.36 -1.73
C LEU A 169 6.85 -20.82 -1.26
N LYS A 170 7.83 -19.93 -1.30
CA LYS A 170 9.21 -20.20 -0.86
C LYS A 170 9.53 -19.54 0.49
N TRP A 171 8.58 -18.84 1.09
CA TRP A 171 8.81 -18.23 2.40
C TRP A 171 8.84 -19.31 3.48
N PRO A 172 9.53 -19.07 4.61
CA PRO A 172 9.51 -19.98 5.75
C PRO A 172 8.07 -20.23 6.24
N ALA A 173 7.77 -21.46 6.63
CA ALA A 173 6.45 -21.82 7.14
C ALA A 173 6.10 -21.07 8.46
N ASP A 174 7.11 -20.65 9.22
CA ASP A 174 6.98 -19.89 10.48
C ASP A 174 7.10 -18.36 10.23
N PHE A 175 7.01 -17.91 8.98
CA PHE A 175 7.01 -16.49 8.68
C PHE A 175 5.80 -15.77 9.30
N CYS A 176 6.08 -14.64 9.94
CA CYS A 176 5.03 -13.76 10.45
C CYS A 176 5.38 -12.28 10.30
N MET A 177 4.37 -11.46 10.10
CA MET A 177 4.50 -10.00 10.15
C MET A 177 4.36 -9.52 11.60
N LYS A 178 5.23 -8.62 12.01
CA LYS A 178 5.14 -7.94 13.30
C LYS A 178 4.63 -6.53 13.11
N TRP A 179 3.66 -6.17 13.91
CA TRP A 179 3.05 -4.85 13.90
C TRP A 179 3.27 -4.14 15.23
N PRO A 180 3.38 -2.80 15.23
CA PRO A 180 3.43 -2.00 16.45
C PRO A 180 2.22 -2.26 17.37
N GLN A 181 2.43 -2.06 18.65
CA GLN A 181 1.39 -2.18 19.68
C GLN A 181 1.34 -0.89 20.52
N PRO A 182 0.14 -0.42 20.89
CA PRO A 182 -1.18 -0.93 20.49
C PRO A 182 -1.44 -0.72 18.98
N PRO A 183 -2.41 -1.47 18.40
CA PRO A 183 -2.66 -1.40 16.94
C PRO A 183 -3.19 -0.02 16.54
N ALA A 184 -2.93 0.38 15.28
CA ALA A 184 -3.29 1.71 14.79
C ALA A 184 -4.78 2.03 14.94
N MET A 185 -5.68 1.03 14.82
CA MET A 185 -7.13 1.23 15.01
C MET A 185 -7.48 1.86 16.36
N GLU A 186 -6.71 1.57 17.41
CA GLU A 186 -6.91 2.11 18.75
C GLU A 186 -6.28 3.51 18.93
N ARG A 187 -5.47 3.97 17.96
CA ARG A 187 -4.62 5.16 18.03
C ARG A 187 -4.91 6.20 16.97
N LEU A 188 -5.95 6.02 16.14
CA LEU A 188 -6.21 6.92 15.01
C LEU A 188 -6.41 8.39 15.43
N GLU A 189 -6.92 8.64 16.63
CA GLU A 189 -7.07 9.99 17.18
C GLU A 189 -5.72 10.68 17.51
N GLU A 190 -4.63 9.91 17.61
CA GLU A 190 -3.26 10.42 17.82
C GLU A 190 -2.59 10.82 16.50
N LEU A 191 -3.16 10.43 15.36
CA LEU A 191 -2.61 10.73 14.03
C LEU A 191 -2.84 12.19 13.67
N ASN A 192 -1.88 13.05 14.03
CA ASN A 192 -1.95 14.50 13.81
C ASN A 192 -1.36 14.94 12.46
N THR A 193 -0.68 14.05 11.75
CA THR A 193 -0.15 14.32 10.41
C THR A 193 -1.30 14.65 9.46
N GLU A 194 -1.16 15.73 8.71
CA GLU A 194 -2.12 16.10 7.68
C GLU A 194 -2.24 14.95 6.67
N THR A 195 -3.46 14.45 6.48
CA THR A 195 -3.72 13.18 5.80
C THR A 195 -4.74 13.37 4.67
N LEU A 196 -4.44 12.78 3.51
CA LEU A 196 -5.37 12.64 2.40
C LEU A 196 -5.71 11.16 2.19
N PHE A 197 -7.00 10.84 2.19
CA PHE A 197 -7.51 9.47 2.07
C PHE A 197 -8.29 9.29 0.76
N PHE A 198 -7.89 8.31 -0.04
CA PHE A 198 -8.58 7.93 -1.26
C PHE A 198 -9.29 6.59 -1.11
N ILE A 199 -10.49 6.50 -1.67
CA ILE A 199 -11.24 5.24 -1.82
C ILE A 199 -11.98 5.20 -3.14
N GLY A 200 -11.96 4.05 -3.81
CA GLY A 200 -12.76 3.81 -5.01
C GLY A 200 -14.19 3.38 -4.65
N LYS A 201 -15.19 3.91 -5.34
CA LYS A 201 -16.60 3.55 -5.07
C LYS A 201 -16.95 2.09 -5.42
N LYS A 202 -16.08 1.40 -6.18
CA LYS A 202 -16.20 -0.03 -6.50
C LYS A 202 -15.32 -0.92 -5.64
N ASP A 203 -14.75 -0.40 -4.53
CA ASP A 203 -13.91 -1.16 -3.62
C ASP A 203 -14.73 -2.10 -2.72
N LEU A 204 -14.05 -2.95 -1.95
CA LEU A 204 -14.65 -3.89 -1.02
C LEU A 204 -15.38 -3.20 0.13
N ALA A 205 -16.49 -3.80 0.60
CA ALA A 205 -17.25 -3.28 1.74
C ALA A 205 -16.38 -3.09 2.99
N ASP A 206 -15.41 -3.96 3.25
CA ASP A 206 -14.49 -3.82 4.39
C ASP A 206 -13.60 -2.59 4.26
N ASN A 207 -13.21 -2.17 3.06
CA ASN A 207 -12.41 -0.96 2.86
C ASN A 207 -13.21 0.32 3.18
N PHE A 208 -14.53 0.33 2.94
CA PHE A 208 -15.41 1.41 3.42
C PHE A 208 -15.52 1.44 4.94
N ARG A 209 -15.62 0.26 5.59
CA ARG A 209 -15.60 0.16 7.05
C ARG A 209 -14.28 0.65 7.65
N VAL A 210 -13.15 0.37 6.99
CA VAL A 210 -11.85 0.94 7.36
C VAL A 210 -11.85 2.45 7.17
N ALA A 211 -12.36 2.98 6.05
CA ALA A 211 -12.48 4.42 5.84
C ALA A 211 -13.30 5.11 6.94
N ASP A 212 -14.38 4.48 7.40
CA ASP A 212 -15.17 4.99 8.53
C ASP A 212 -14.37 5.06 9.84
N CYS A 213 -13.44 4.12 10.09
CA CYS A 213 -12.52 4.22 11.24
C CYS A 213 -11.62 5.45 11.13
N PHE A 214 -11.12 5.77 9.94
CA PHE A 214 -10.25 6.92 9.71
C PHE A 214 -10.95 8.28 9.87
N ARG A 215 -12.29 8.34 9.91
CA ARG A 215 -13.02 9.60 10.23
C ARG A 215 -12.71 10.15 11.62
N LYS A 216 -12.04 9.39 12.49
CA LYS A 216 -11.55 9.83 13.80
C LYS A 216 -10.24 10.62 13.72
N VAL A 217 -9.53 10.57 12.59
CA VAL A 217 -8.28 11.30 12.39
C VAL A 217 -8.58 12.80 12.30
N PRO A 218 -7.92 13.66 13.10
CA PRO A 218 -8.29 15.09 13.21
C PRO A 218 -8.11 15.87 11.91
N ASN A 219 -7.02 15.61 11.17
CA ASN A 219 -6.62 16.39 9.99
C ASN A 219 -6.66 15.50 8.74
N ILE A 220 -7.84 15.02 8.36
CA ILE A 220 -7.99 14.12 7.22
C ILE A 220 -9.00 14.65 6.19
N GLY A 221 -8.58 14.69 4.93
CA GLY A 221 -9.46 14.87 3.77
C GLY A 221 -9.80 13.53 3.12
N PHE A 222 -11.03 13.39 2.60
CA PHE A 222 -11.48 12.17 1.91
C PHE A 222 -11.83 12.49 0.46
N ILE A 223 -11.35 11.64 -0.45
CA ILE A 223 -11.67 11.67 -1.88
C ILE A 223 -12.19 10.31 -2.29
N GLU A 224 -13.42 10.29 -2.81
CA GLU A 224 -14.04 9.10 -3.39
C GLU A 224 -13.93 9.18 -4.92
N ILE A 225 -13.40 8.12 -5.55
CA ILE A 225 -13.27 8.04 -7.01
C ILE A 225 -14.36 7.13 -7.56
N GLU A 226 -15.25 7.70 -8.41
CA GLU A 226 -16.50 7.05 -8.87
C GLU A 226 -16.29 5.68 -9.52
N ASP A 227 -15.43 5.59 -10.51
CA ASP A 227 -15.27 4.39 -11.34
C ASP A 227 -14.07 3.53 -10.94
N ALA A 228 -13.47 3.78 -9.77
CA ALA A 228 -12.30 3.08 -9.28
C ALA A 228 -12.66 1.89 -8.37
N ASP A 229 -11.90 0.81 -8.55
CA ASP A 229 -11.79 -0.28 -7.58
C ASP A 229 -10.59 -0.06 -6.65
N HIS A 230 -10.12 -1.12 -6.01
CA HIS A 230 -8.95 -1.08 -5.13
C HIS A 230 -7.66 -0.67 -5.83
N MET A 231 -7.50 -0.97 -7.14
CA MET A 231 -6.24 -0.81 -7.88
C MET A 231 -6.07 0.58 -8.51
N MET A 232 -6.60 1.63 -7.86
CA MET A 232 -6.49 3.03 -8.29
C MET A 232 -5.07 3.47 -8.69
N PRO A 233 -3.98 3.05 -8.05
CA PRO A 233 -2.63 3.43 -8.47
C PRO A 233 -2.30 3.07 -9.92
N LEU A 234 -2.95 2.04 -10.47
CA LEU A 234 -2.77 1.59 -11.85
C LEU A 234 -3.82 2.15 -12.81
N THR A 235 -5.05 2.38 -12.33
CA THR A 235 -6.19 2.72 -13.18
C THR A 235 -6.53 4.21 -13.19
N HIS A 236 -6.22 4.93 -12.10
CA HIS A 236 -6.61 6.33 -11.88
C HIS A 236 -5.44 7.21 -11.42
N SER A 237 -4.22 6.90 -11.88
CA SER A 237 -3.00 7.60 -11.47
C SER A 237 -3.02 9.10 -11.74
N GLU A 238 -3.71 9.57 -12.80
CA GLU A 238 -3.82 10.99 -13.12
C GLU A 238 -4.69 11.73 -12.11
N ILE A 239 -5.81 11.15 -11.69
CA ILE A 239 -6.69 11.73 -10.65
C ILE A 239 -5.93 11.77 -9.32
N LEU A 240 -5.26 10.66 -8.95
CA LEU A 240 -4.44 10.62 -7.74
C LEU A 240 -3.35 11.70 -7.75
N TYR A 241 -2.70 11.94 -8.89
CA TYR A 241 -1.68 12.97 -9.03
C TYR A 241 -2.26 14.39 -8.88
N GLN A 242 -3.40 14.67 -9.53
CA GLN A 242 -4.04 16.00 -9.46
C GLN A 242 -4.43 16.36 -8.03
N GLU A 243 -5.10 15.43 -7.33
CA GLU A 243 -5.55 15.64 -5.95
C GLU A 243 -4.36 15.69 -4.97
N PHE A 244 -3.34 14.85 -5.20
CA PHE A 244 -2.09 14.93 -4.44
C PHE A 244 -1.43 16.29 -4.61
N THR A 245 -1.35 16.82 -5.84
CA THR A 245 -0.70 18.12 -6.09
C THR A 245 -1.46 19.23 -5.39
N ALA A 246 -2.78 19.28 -5.47
CA ALA A 246 -3.61 20.22 -4.74
C ALA A 246 -3.36 20.14 -3.22
N PHE A 247 -3.37 18.93 -2.65
CA PHE A 247 -3.08 18.70 -1.23
C PHE A 247 -1.67 19.16 -0.80
N MET A 248 -0.70 19.13 -1.70
CA MET A 248 0.68 19.55 -1.40
C MET A 248 0.89 21.07 -1.47
N GLU A 249 -0.05 21.83 -2.07
CA GLU A 249 -0.04 23.29 -2.19
C GLU A 249 -0.71 23.98 -0.99
N ASP A 250 -1.63 23.30 -0.29
CA ASP A 250 -2.26 23.73 0.96
C ASP A 250 -1.29 23.64 2.15
#